data_dbc18166be78da3c63a18f0415e7b4bb
#
_entry.id   dbc18166be78da3c63a18f0415e7b4bb
#
_cell.length_a   1.000
_cell.length_b   1.000
_cell.length_c   1.000
_cell.angle_alpha   90.00
_cell.angle_beta   90.00
_cell.angle_gamma   90.00
#
_symmetry.space_group_name_H-M   'P 1'
#
loop_
_entity.id
_entity.type
_entity.pdbx_description
1 polymer ?
#
loop_
_entity_poly.entity_id
_entity_poly.type
_entity_poly.pdbx_seq_one_letter_code
_entity_poly.pdbx_strand_id
1 'polypeptide(L)'
;MIFASSAIVGTAIIALLATAAHGIIERTYRSNVERLLANSADFVASAIEQNMPPEKLAEICRRNDRNAGIRTTVINRDGRIAADSRADKNTMSNHLNRAEIKKALDGEKNFSAHYSATLGSRMLYVAVPAGKKTDNGYEYCVRQSVSMKNLGETKKLFTFEIAALAAAAILLSAHFSYRLARRISEPLKRLSTAAAECAGGNFDSPIPESGIREIGALGSTLQAMSKTLKKRVNSLHKRNCELDEIFGYMTDCVFICSRKGTLKNYNKACAKLFGLPEEAEKIGIAEAFRNSEVLAAIDETFNADGEVLREIEMSPEKTYALVGVQLPYESATPRALFVMRDVSYAKKNESLRREFVAGVSHELKTPITAIKMAAETLELTPDDPESAKRFIAIIEREAERMDTLVNDMLLLSKIEFAKKFDAENFEYFPLRSAIEDAVSAHEAQARDNADSIDIECPEDLEVKGDFRLIQIAVSNLVGNAVKYGGHGAKIGIEAHKGERGGAKITVSDNGAGIPPDDLPHVFERFYRVDKGRSRAQGGTGLGLAIVKHVALLHNGGVSARSGLGKGSEFSITIG
;
A
#
# COMPACT_ATOMS: atom_id res chain seq x y z
N MET A 1 -16.19 27.79 23.66
CA MET A 1 -15.64 28.58 24.78
C MET A 1 -15.40 30.04 24.42
N ILE A 2 -14.62 30.38 23.40
CA ILE A 2 -14.25 31.79 23.06
C ILE A 2 -15.48 32.73 22.89
N PHE A 3 -16.51 32.29 22.17
CA PHE A 3 -17.70 33.11 21.94
C PHE A 3 -18.63 33.19 23.18
N ALA A 4 -18.64 32.17 24.03
CA ALA A 4 -19.35 32.24 25.30
C ALA A 4 -18.66 33.24 26.27
N SER A 5 -17.32 33.24 26.29
CA SER A 5 -16.57 34.23 27.09
C SER A 5 -16.76 35.65 26.56
N SER A 6 -16.81 35.89 25.25
CA SER A 6 -17.06 37.22 24.67
C SER A 6 -18.47 37.72 24.99
N ALA A 7 -19.49 36.87 25.01
CA ALA A 7 -20.84 37.22 25.42
C ALA A 7 -20.90 37.57 26.90
N ILE A 8 -20.20 36.84 27.75
CA ILE A 8 -20.11 37.13 29.22
C ILE A 8 -19.42 38.48 29.44
N VAL A 9 -18.28 38.72 28.77
CA VAL A 9 -17.54 39.97 28.88
C VAL A 9 -18.39 41.14 28.36
N GLY A 10 -19.05 40.98 27.21
CA GLY A 10 -19.96 41.98 26.67
C GLY A 10 -21.12 42.31 27.63
N THR A 11 -21.74 41.29 28.23
CA THR A 11 -22.79 41.45 29.23
C THR A 11 -22.30 42.17 30.48
N ALA A 12 -21.12 41.83 30.96
CA ALA A 12 -20.50 42.48 32.13
C ALA A 12 -20.21 43.97 31.86
N ILE A 13 -19.70 44.31 30.68
CA ILE A 13 -19.45 45.70 30.29
C ILE A 13 -20.76 46.49 30.19
N ILE A 14 -21.81 45.94 29.57
CA ILE A 14 -23.11 46.59 29.46
C ILE A 14 -23.70 46.82 30.87
N ALA A 15 -23.64 45.87 31.78
CA ALA A 15 -24.10 46.00 33.16
C ALA A 15 -23.30 47.07 33.91
N LEU A 16 -21.97 47.11 33.73
CA LEU A 16 -21.12 48.13 34.34
C LEU A 16 -21.46 49.54 33.83
N LEU A 17 -21.63 49.69 32.52
CA LEU A 17 -22.00 50.96 31.90
C LEU A 17 -23.40 51.43 32.36
N ALA A 18 -24.36 50.52 32.42
CA ALA A 18 -25.71 50.83 32.91
C ALA A 18 -25.71 51.30 34.37
N THR A 19 -24.94 50.64 35.24
CA THR A 19 -24.81 51.06 36.67
C THR A 19 -24.07 52.38 36.81
N ALA A 20 -23.03 52.61 36.01
CA ALA A 20 -22.31 53.90 36.00
C ALA A 20 -23.20 55.02 35.47
N ALA A 21 -23.92 54.81 34.36
CA ALA A 21 -24.86 55.79 33.83
C ALA A 21 -25.97 56.13 34.84
N HIS A 22 -26.54 55.13 35.52
CA HIS A 22 -27.53 55.34 36.60
C HIS A 22 -26.95 56.22 37.70
N GLY A 23 -25.73 55.91 38.17
CA GLY A 23 -25.10 56.74 39.25
C GLY A 23 -24.76 58.15 38.79
N ILE A 24 -24.36 58.38 37.53
CA ILE A 24 -24.10 59.73 37.00
C ILE A 24 -25.38 60.52 36.89
N ILE A 25 -26.46 59.94 36.35
CA ILE A 25 -27.77 60.60 36.24
C ILE A 25 -28.32 60.99 37.61
N GLU A 26 -28.25 60.11 38.59
CA GLU A 26 -28.70 60.38 39.95
C GLU A 26 -27.94 61.54 40.58
N ARG A 27 -26.62 61.57 40.49
CA ARG A 27 -25.79 62.67 41.02
C ARG A 27 -26.06 63.98 40.28
N THR A 28 -26.15 63.98 38.97
CA THR A 28 -26.40 65.17 38.17
C THR A 28 -27.77 65.74 38.43
N TYR A 29 -28.80 64.88 38.47
CA TYR A 29 -30.18 65.28 38.78
C TYR A 29 -30.28 65.91 40.19
N ARG A 30 -29.71 65.28 41.21
CA ARG A 30 -29.66 65.80 42.60
C ARG A 30 -28.94 67.13 42.64
N SER A 31 -27.79 67.28 42.05
CA SER A 31 -27.03 68.53 42.00
C SER A 31 -27.79 69.64 41.28
N ASN A 32 -28.54 69.35 40.23
CA ASN A 32 -29.36 70.31 39.51
C ASN A 32 -30.52 70.79 40.37
N VAL A 33 -31.21 69.89 41.11
CA VAL A 33 -32.26 70.24 42.03
C VAL A 33 -31.75 71.08 43.22
N GLU A 34 -30.60 70.68 43.81
CA GLU A 34 -29.94 71.45 44.86
C GLU A 34 -29.59 72.88 44.41
N ARG A 35 -29.06 73.03 43.18
CA ARG A 35 -28.71 74.32 42.58
C ARG A 35 -29.97 75.19 42.33
N LEU A 36 -31.04 74.57 41.80
CA LEU A 36 -32.30 75.26 41.53
C LEU A 36 -32.92 75.74 42.80
N LEU A 37 -32.94 74.93 43.87
CA LEU A 37 -33.42 75.34 45.18
C LEU A 37 -32.58 76.48 45.77
N ALA A 38 -31.23 76.37 45.64
CA ALA A 38 -30.35 77.43 46.15
C ALA A 38 -30.56 78.75 45.42
N ASN A 39 -30.62 78.77 44.11
CA ASN A 39 -30.85 79.96 43.32
C ASN A 39 -32.22 80.59 43.62
N SER A 40 -33.25 79.79 43.78
CA SER A 40 -34.57 80.25 44.16
C SER A 40 -34.58 80.82 45.58
N ALA A 41 -33.87 80.21 46.55
CA ALA A 41 -33.75 80.69 47.92
C ALA A 41 -32.96 82.01 48.00
N ASP A 42 -31.86 82.15 47.22
CA ASP A 42 -31.09 83.37 47.12
C ASP A 42 -31.94 84.50 46.51
N PHE A 43 -32.76 84.22 45.50
CA PHE A 43 -33.68 85.20 44.91
C PHE A 43 -34.71 85.70 45.98
N VAL A 44 -35.30 84.77 46.69
CA VAL A 44 -36.25 85.18 47.80
C VAL A 44 -35.52 85.94 48.89
N ALA A 45 -34.32 85.50 49.28
CA ALA A 45 -33.52 86.17 50.31
C ALA A 45 -33.16 87.63 49.92
N SER A 46 -32.82 87.85 48.63
CA SER A 46 -32.51 89.20 48.12
C SER A 46 -33.72 90.15 48.09
N ALA A 47 -34.92 89.59 48.05
CA ALA A 47 -36.18 90.39 48.12
C ALA A 47 -36.60 90.75 49.49
N ILE A 48 -35.93 90.26 50.53
CA ILE A 48 -36.26 90.55 51.93
C ILE A 48 -35.45 91.76 52.46
N GLU A 49 -36.08 92.88 52.64
CA GLU A 49 -35.50 94.11 53.21
C GLU A 49 -35.60 94.12 54.76
N GLN A 50 -34.80 94.98 55.38
CA GLN A 50 -34.81 95.15 56.86
C GLN A 50 -36.20 95.57 57.40
N ASN A 51 -36.67 94.92 58.46
CA ASN A 51 -37.98 95.24 59.13
C ASN A 51 -39.19 95.10 58.18
N MET A 52 -39.19 94.16 57.21
CA MET A 52 -40.32 93.95 56.35
C MET A 52 -41.56 93.43 57.12
N PRO A 53 -42.73 93.97 56.84
CA PRO A 53 -43.96 93.53 57.53
C PRO A 53 -44.25 92.06 57.29
N PRO A 54 -44.72 91.29 58.27
CA PRO A 54 -44.99 89.84 58.12
C PRO A 54 -45.94 89.50 57.01
N GLU A 55 -46.86 90.38 56.64
CA GLU A 55 -47.81 90.19 55.52
C GLU A 55 -47.09 90.18 54.16
N LYS A 56 -46.11 91.06 53.92
CA LYS A 56 -45.27 91.11 52.74
C LYS A 56 -44.33 89.88 52.63
N LEU A 57 -43.76 89.43 53.76
CA LEU A 57 -42.99 88.21 53.80
C LEU A 57 -43.84 87.02 53.42
N ALA A 58 -45.05 86.90 53.89
CA ALA A 58 -45.98 85.84 53.54
C ALA A 58 -46.38 85.87 52.05
N GLU A 59 -46.50 87.07 51.47
CA GLU A 59 -46.83 87.27 50.06
C GLU A 59 -45.64 86.82 49.17
N ILE A 60 -44.42 87.17 49.46
CA ILE A 60 -43.22 86.73 48.76
C ILE A 60 -43.12 85.22 48.81
N CYS A 61 -43.31 84.61 49.97
CA CYS A 61 -43.29 83.15 50.13
C CYS A 61 -44.34 82.48 49.24
N ARG A 62 -45.58 82.93 49.24
CA ARG A 62 -46.67 82.36 48.42
C ARG A 62 -46.49 82.60 46.95
N ARG A 63 -45.93 83.77 46.54
CA ARG A 63 -45.61 84.08 45.17
C ARG A 63 -44.54 83.15 44.62
N ASN A 64 -43.48 82.89 45.40
CA ASN A 64 -42.44 81.96 45.01
C ASN A 64 -42.95 80.52 44.90
N ASP A 65 -43.77 80.07 45.80
CA ASP A 65 -44.39 78.76 45.79
C ASP A 65 -45.30 78.58 44.57
N ARG A 66 -46.16 79.59 44.23
CA ARG A 66 -47.01 79.55 43.02
C ARG A 66 -46.22 79.51 41.72
N ASN A 67 -45.08 80.20 41.62
CA ASN A 67 -44.32 80.33 40.43
C ASN A 67 -43.35 79.13 40.22
N ALA A 68 -42.74 78.66 41.30
CA ALA A 68 -41.69 77.62 41.24
C ALA A 68 -42.14 76.29 41.84
N GLY A 69 -43.31 76.20 42.47
CA GLY A 69 -43.75 74.97 43.14
C GLY A 69 -42.92 74.63 44.40
N ILE A 70 -42.11 75.58 44.87
CA ILE A 70 -41.13 75.37 45.92
C ILE A 70 -41.66 75.98 47.22
N ARG A 71 -41.88 75.12 48.22
CA ARG A 71 -42.30 75.64 49.57
C ARG A 71 -41.20 76.53 50.13
N THR A 72 -41.59 77.73 50.53
CA THR A 72 -40.69 78.75 51.07
C THR A 72 -41.12 79.11 52.46
N THR A 73 -40.19 79.10 53.41
CA THR A 73 -40.39 79.46 54.81
C THR A 73 -39.33 80.50 55.16
N VAL A 74 -39.76 81.63 55.76
CA VAL A 74 -38.86 82.62 56.32
C VAL A 74 -38.86 82.42 57.83
N ILE A 75 -37.67 82.36 58.42
CA ILE A 75 -37.46 82.02 59.83
C ILE A 75 -36.62 83.10 60.46
N ASN A 76 -37.08 83.61 61.62
CA ASN A 76 -36.37 84.61 62.43
C ASN A 76 -35.13 83.99 63.07
N ARG A 77 -34.29 84.85 63.63
CA ARG A 77 -33.07 84.45 64.33
C ARG A 77 -33.34 83.58 65.58
N ASP A 78 -34.47 83.78 66.24
CA ASP A 78 -34.92 82.94 67.38
C ASP A 78 -35.51 81.60 66.99
N GLY A 79 -35.52 81.29 65.70
CA GLY A 79 -36.00 80.02 65.12
C GLY A 79 -37.53 79.99 64.95
N ARG A 80 -38.24 81.07 65.21
CA ARG A 80 -39.69 81.18 64.96
C ARG A 80 -39.95 81.48 63.50
N ILE A 81 -41.06 81.00 63.04
CA ILE A 81 -41.43 81.17 61.61
C ILE A 81 -42.07 82.54 61.43
N ALA A 82 -41.44 83.39 60.61
CA ALA A 82 -41.97 84.71 60.26
C ALA A 82 -43.06 84.58 59.18
N ALA A 83 -42.85 83.71 58.19
CA ALA A 83 -43.79 83.42 57.14
C ALA A 83 -43.57 82.04 56.54
N ASP A 84 -44.60 81.34 56.03
CA ASP A 84 -44.57 80.13 55.32
C ASP A 84 -45.56 80.16 54.15
N SER A 85 -45.20 79.54 53.02
CA SER A 85 -46.02 79.54 51.80
C SER A 85 -47.21 78.58 51.83
N ARG A 86 -47.18 77.54 52.66
CA ARG A 86 -48.20 76.48 52.70
C ARG A 86 -48.84 76.20 54.05
N ALA A 87 -48.22 76.59 55.15
CA ALA A 87 -48.71 76.31 56.50
C ALA A 87 -48.88 77.57 57.28
N ASP A 88 -49.82 77.56 58.30
CA ASP A 88 -49.95 78.66 59.24
C ASP A 88 -48.73 78.72 60.17
N LYS A 89 -48.06 79.86 60.18
CA LYS A 89 -46.88 80.12 61.04
C LYS A 89 -47.12 79.81 62.52
N ASN A 90 -48.36 79.97 63.01
CA ASN A 90 -48.73 79.78 64.42
C ASN A 90 -48.80 78.28 64.81
N THR A 91 -48.96 77.37 63.85
CA THR A 91 -49.06 75.92 64.10
C THR A 91 -47.72 75.22 64.00
N MET A 92 -46.68 75.94 63.66
CA MET A 92 -45.36 75.34 63.39
C MET A 92 -44.43 75.45 64.59
N SER A 93 -43.70 74.39 64.91
CA SER A 93 -42.71 74.36 65.99
C SER A 93 -41.49 75.24 65.68
N ASN A 94 -40.72 75.58 66.71
CA ASN A 94 -39.45 76.27 66.49
C ASN A 94 -38.45 75.45 65.74
N HIS A 95 -37.79 76.03 64.74
CA HIS A 95 -36.89 75.37 63.81
C HIS A 95 -35.39 75.63 64.05
N LEU A 96 -35.02 76.35 65.18
CA LEU A 96 -33.62 76.71 65.45
C LEU A 96 -32.68 75.53 65.56
N ASN A 97 -33.16 74.37 65.99
CA ASN A 97 -32.35 73.15 66.14
C ASN A 97 -32.10 72.39 64.82
N ARG A 98 -32.62 72.92 63.74
CA ARG A 98 -32.35 72.31 62.41
C ARG A 98 -30.99 72.76 61.91
N ALA A 99 -30.11 71.76 61.49
CA ALA A 99 -28.72 72.03 61.09
C ALA A 99 -28.64 73.06 59.97
N GLU A 100 -29.55 72.95 58.95
CA GLU A 100 -29.58 73.86 57.80
C GLU A 100 -29.95 75.30 58.27
N ILE A 101 -30.83 75.48 59.25
CA ILE A 101 -31.24 76.76 59.73
C ILE A 101 -30.13 77.45 60.56
N LYS A 102 -29.53 76.67 61.45
CA LYS A 102 -28.45 77.19 62.30
C LYS A 102 -27.31 77.72 61.47
N LYS A 103 -26.84 76.92 60.46
CA LYS A 103 -25.78 77.37 59.58
C LYS A 103 -26.16 78.57 58.72
N ALA A 104 -27.39 78.60 58.20
CA ALA A 104 -27.87 79.74 57.42
C ALA A 104 -27.90 81.05 58.24
N LEU A 105 -28.32 81.01 59.51
CA LEU A 105 -28.28 82.17 60.40
C LEU A 105 -26.84 82.61 60.71
N ASP A 106 -25.87 81.70 60.70
CA ASP A 106 -24.45 82.02 60.85
C ASP A 106 -23.81 82.54 59.54
N GLY A 107 -24.55 82.54 58.44
CA GLY A 107 -24.12 83.05 57.13
C GLY A 107 -23.70 82.00 56.12
N GLU A 108 -23.82 80.71 56.41
CA GLU A 108 -23.46 79.60 55.50
C GLU A 108 -24.72 79.01 54.87
N LYS A 109 -24.71 78.89 53.53
CA LYS A 109 -25.73 78.15 52.80
C LYS A 109 -25.60 76.65 53.11
N ASN A 110 -26.67 75.98 53.49
CA ASN A 110 -26.63 74.55 53.79
C ASN A 110 -27.83 73.79 53.24
N PHE A 111 -27.54 72.54 52.83
CA PHE A 111 -28.54 71.60 52.35
C PHE A 111 -28.77 70.49 53.38
N SER A 112 -30.01 70.06 53.49
CA SER A 112 -30.39 68.99 54.42
C SER A 112 -31.52 68.14 53.79
N ALA A 113 -31.49 66.84 53.99
CA ALA A 113 -32.56 65.95 53.52
C ALA A 113 -33.12 65.17 54.72
N HIS A 114 -34.34 65.46 55.12
CA HIS A 114 -34.98 64.74 56.23
C HIS A 114 -36.50 64.63 56.03
N TYR A 115 -37.14 63.84 56.88
CA TYR A 115 -38.57 63.61 56.82
C TYR A 115 -39.30 64.83 57.39
N SER A 116 -40.31 65.36 56.66
CA SER A 116 -41.15 66.44 57.11
C SER A 116 -42.39 65.91 57.82
N ALA A 117 -42.53 66.11 59.11
CA ALA A 117 -43.71 65.71 59.82
C ALA A 117 -44.97 66.49 59.38
N THR A 118 -44.82 67.74 58.89
CA THR A 118 -45.91 68.59 58.40
C THR A 118 -46.42 68.12 56.99
N LEU A 119 -45.57 67.54 56.15
CA LEU A 119 -45.94 67.16 54.77
C LEU A 119 -45.93 65.62 54.53
N GLY A 120 -45.62 64.85 55.55
CA GLY A 120 -45.65 63.39 55.50
C GLY A 120 -44.71 62.79 54.46
N SER A 121 -43.63 63.48 54.08
CA SER A 121 -42.72 63.06 53.04
C SER A 121 -41.27 63.46 53.32
N ARG A 122 -40.33 62.75 52.71
CA ARG A 122 -38.90 63.10 52.74
C ARG A 122 -38.67 64.29 51.82
N MET A 123 -38.14 65.38 52.40
CA MET A 123 -37.93 66.63 51.68
C MET A 123 -36.45 66.96 51.60
N LEU A 124 -36.06 67.59 50.51
CA LEU A 124 -34.77 68.24 50.35
C LEU A 124 -34.94 69.69 50.72
N TYR A 125 -34.16 70.17 51.64
CA TYR A 125 -34.18 71.54 52.17
C TYR A 125 -32.89 72.26 51.77
N VAL A 126 -33.01 73.55 51.46
CA VAL A 126 -31.91 74.53 51.45
C VAL A 126 -32.24 75.67 52.34
N ALA A 127 -31.31 76.12 53.10
CA ALA A 127 -31.44 77.31 53.87
C ALA A 127 -30.33 78.31 53.50
N VAL A 128 -30.73 79.61 53.32
CA VAL A 128 -29.82 80.68 52.98
C VAL A 128 -30.01 81.86 53.91
N PRO A 129 -29.00 82.64 54.26
CA PRO A 129 -29.12 83.82 55.05
C PRO A 129 -29.93 84.91 54.32
N ALA A 130 -30.72 85.70 55.04
CA ALA A 130 -31.53 86.78 54.48
C ALA A 130 -31.62 87.97 55.44
N GLY A 131 -31.92 89.17 54.95
CA GLY A 131 -31.98 90.41 55.73
C GLY A 131 -30.60 90.95 56.10
N LYS A 132 -30.53 91.80 57.08
CA LYS A 132 -29.30 92.48 57.53
C LYS A 132 -28.44 91.56 58.40
N LYS A 133 -27.15 91.60 58.13
CA LYS A 133 -26.14 90.92 58.96
C LYS A 133 -25.93 91.79 60.24
N THR A 134 -26.09 91.21 61.38
CA THR A 134 -25.86 91.79 62.72
C THR A 134 -24.63 91.16 63.37
N ASP A 135 -24.11 91.68 64.47
CA ASP A 135 -22.97 91.16 65.24
C ASP A 135 -23.12 89.65 65.60
N ASN A 136 -24.35 89.26 65.76
CA ASN A 136 -24.69 87.87 66.11
C ASN A 136 -25.14 86.98 64.91
N GLY A 137 -25.01 87.42 63.60
CA GLY A 137 -25.45 86.74 62.41
C GLY A 137 -26.60 87.42 61.69
N TYR A 138 -27.34 86.70 60.81
CA TYR A 138 -28.42 87.29 60.01
C TYR A 138 -29.74 87.33 60.72
N GLU A 139 -30.57 88.32 60.39
CA GLU A 139 -31.91 88.60 61.00
C GLU A 139 -32.92 87.51 60.63
N TYR A 140 -32.85 87.04 59.35
CA TYR A 140 -33.73 86.01 58.82
C TYR A 140 -32.92 84.92 58.11
N CYS A 141 -33.55 83.76 57.96
CA CYS A 141 -33.14 82.69 57.13
C CYS A 141 -34.30 82.30 56.23
N VAL A 142 -34.03 82.22 54.90
CA VAL A 142 -34.97 81.70 53.93
C VAL A 142 -34.70 80.20 53.73
N ARG A 143 -35.68 79.41 54.06
CA ARG A 143 -35.64 77.96 53.87
C ARG A 143 -36.58 77.57 52.73
N GLN A 144 -36.05 76.87 51.75
CA GLN A 144 -36.86 76.27 50.65
C GLN A 144 -36.83 74.78 50.74
N SER A 145 -37.91 74.16 50.24
CA SER A 145 -37.97 72.67 50.19
C SER A 145 -38.77 72.15 49.03
N VAL A 146 -38.33 70.99 48.56
CA VAL A 146 -39.01 70.21 47.50
C VAL A 146 -39.18 68.77 47.97
N SER A 147 -40.31 68.15 47.60
CA SER A 147 -40.56 66.74 47.92
C SER A 147 -39.66 65.80 47.12
N MET A 148 -38.97 64.89 47.82
CA MET A 148 -38.21 63.85 47.22
C MET A 148 -39.10 62.77 46.56
N LYS A 149 -40.44 62.78 46.77
CA LYS A 149 -41.37 61.84 46.16
C LYS A 149 -41.43 62.02 44.63
N ASN A 150 -41.48 63.26 44.14
CA ASN A 150 -41.48 63.58 42.71
C ASN A 150 -40.14 63.24 42.07
N LEU A 151 -39.01 63.37 42.82
CA LEU A 151 -37.71 62.86 42.39
C LEU A 151 -37.73 61.35 42.22
N GLY A 152 -38.47 60.62 43.05
CA GLY A 152 -38.58 59.18 43.02
C GLY A 152 -39.30 58.63 41.77
N GLU A 153 -40.31 59.33 41.26
CA GLU A 153 -41.05 58.90 40.07
C GLU A 153 -40.24 59.13 38.82
N THR A 154 -39.62 60.25 38.64
CA THR A 154 -38.70 60.51 37.51
C THR A 154 -37.52 59.57 37.54
N LYS A 155 -36.95 59.28 38.71
CA LYS A 155 -35.88 58.28 38.88
C LYS A 155 -36.32 56.89 38.42
N LYS A 156 -37.52 56.43 38.75
CA LYS A 156 -38.05 55.13 38.33
C LYS A 156 -38.17 55.03 36.84
N LEU A 157 -38.62 56.07 36.14
CA LEU A 157 -38.76 56.09 34.71
C LEU A 157 -37.39 55.94 34.01
N PHE A 158 -36.40 56.77 34.41
CA PHE A 158 -35.03 56.64 33.87
C PHE A 158 -34.37 55.29 34.15
N THR A 159 -34.60 54.76 35.40
CA THR A 159 -34.08 53.43 35.75
C THR A 159 -34.66 52.33 34.83
N PHE A 160 -35.97 52.43 34.57
CA PHE A 160 -36.64 51.48 33.66
C PHE A 160 -36.11 51.58 32.21
N GLU A 161 -35.92 52.79 31.67
CA GLU A 161 -35.37 53.01 30.32
C GLU A 161 -33.95 52.48 30.20
N ILE A 162 -33.06 52.75 31.18
CA ILE A 162 -31.70 52.22 31.21
C ILE A 162 -31.71 50.70 31.29
N ALA A 163 -32.57 50.13 32.12
CA ALA A 163 -32.68 48.66 32.25
C ALA A 163 -33.19 48.02 30.95
N ALA A 164 -34.18 48.64 30.30
CA ALA A 164 -34.69 48.15 29.01
C ALA A 164 -33.64 48.19 27.89
N LEU A 165 -32.89 49.30 27.78
CA LEU A 165 -31.78 49.44 26.83
C LEU A 165 -30.66 48.44 27.13
N ALA A 166 -30.31 48.23 28.38
CA ALA A 166 -29.32 47.24 28.78
C ALA A 166 -29.76 45.81 28.43
N ALA A 167 -31.02 45.48 28.71
CA ALA A 167 -31.59 44.17 28.33
C ALA A 167 -31.59 43.95 26.81
N ALA A 168 -32.00 44.97 26.03
CA ALA A 168 -31.95 44.91 24.58
C ALA A 168 -30.51 44.70 24.05
N ALA A 169 -29.54 45.43 24.61
CA ALA A 169 -28.12 45.29 24.22
C ALA A 169 -27.55 43.90 24.57
N ILE A 170 -27.94 43.30 25.72
CA ILE A 170 -27.56 41.94 26.11
C ILE A 170 -28.15 40.92 25.13
N LEU A 171 -29.42 41.04 24.78
CA LEU A 171 -30.06 40.13 23.81
C LEU A 171 -29.41 40.22 22.43
N LEU A 172 -29.10 41.42 21.96
CA LEU A 172 -28.38 41.63 20.69
C LEU A 172 -26.98 41.03 20.74
N SER A 173 -26.24 41.23 21.82
CA SER A 173 -24.90 40.66 22.03
C SER A 173 -24.95 39.13 22.05
N ALA A 174 -25.91 38.53 22.75
CA ALA A 174 -26.11 37.09 22.78
C ALA A 174 -26.47 36.53 21.40
N HIS A 175 -27.36 37.20 20.68
CA HIS A 175 -27.73 36.81 19.32
C HIS A 175 -26.54 36.87 18.35
N PHE A 176 -25.75 37.93 18.43
CA PHE A 176 -24.56 38.08 17.59
C PHE A 176 -23.49 37.02 17.91
N SER A 177 -23.21 36.80 19.19
CA SER A 177 -22.30 35.72 19.64
C SER A 177 -22.75 34.34 19.17
N TYR A 178 -24.04 34.04 19.25
CA TYR A 178 -24.60 32.78 18.79
C TYR A 178 -24.43 32.61 17.27
N ARG A 179 -24.71 33.65 16.49
CA ARG A 179 -24.52 33.64 15.05
C ARG A 179 -23.03 33.43 14.67
N LEU A 180 -22.13 34.11 15.37
CA LEU A 180 -20.69 34.01 15.10
C LEU A 180 -20.16 32.62 15.47
N ALA A 181 -20.63 32.04 16.59
CA ALA A 181 -20.29 30.68 16.98
C ALA A 181 -20.69 29.64 15.92
N ARG A 182 -21.90 29.74 15.37
CA ARG A 182 -22.36 28.84 14.30
C ARG A 182 -21.59 29.02 12.99
N ARG A 183 -21.24 30.26 12.64
CA ARG A 183 -20.56 30.55 11.37
C ARG A 183 -19.07 30.20 11.36
N ILE A 184 -18.40 30.26 12.51
CA ILE A 184 -16.95 30.07 12.59
C ILE A 184 -16.58 28.79 13.34
N SER A 185 -17.09 28.62 14.59
CA SER A 185 -16.64 27.52 15.45
C SER A 185 -17.13 26.15 14.97
N GLU A 186 -18.36 26.07 14.47
CA GLU A 186 -18.93 24.80 14.04
C GLU A 186 -18.24 24.23 12.77
N PRO A 187 -18.03 25.00 11.70
CA PRO A 187 -17.24 24.52 10.54
C PRO A 187 -15.80 24.17 10.90
N LEU A 188 -15.15 24.96 11.76
CA LEU A 188 -13.79 24.71 12.19
C LEU A 188 -13.67 23.38 12.97
N LYS A 189 -14.65 23.12 13.85
CA LYS A 189 -14.72 21.85 14.60
C LYS A 189 -14.92 20.67 13.66
N ARG A 190 -15.81 20.79 12.68
CA ARG A 190 -16.04 19.74 11.66
C ARG A 190 -14.79 19.50 10.81
N LEU A 191 -14.07 20.55 10.41
CA LEU A 191 -12.80 20.42 9.70
C LEU A 191 -11.73 19.71 10.55
N SER A 192 -11.65 20.05 11.84
CA SER A 192 -10.74 19.38 12.77
C SER A 192 -11.07 17.89 12.93
N THR A 193 -12.36 17.54 13.00
CA THR A 193 -12.79 16.14 13.07
C THR A 193 -12.46 15.40 11.77
N ALA A 194 -12.75 16.00 10.61
CA ALA A 194 -12.43 15.40 9.31
C ALA A 194 -10.90 15.20 9.13
N ALA A 195 -10.08 16.16 9.62
CA ALA A 195 -8.64 16.03 9.61
C ALA A 195 -8.14 14.87 10.51
N ALA A 196 -8.74 14.70 11.68
CA ALA A 196 -8.41 13.60 12.59
C ALA A 196 -8.81 12.24 12.00
N GLU A 197 -9.97 12.15 11.35
CA GLU A 197 -10.39 10.92 10.63
C GLU A 197 -9.47 10.60 9.46
N CYS A 198 -9.06 11.62 8.69
CA CYS A 198 -8.10 11.46 7.61
C CYS A 198 -6.74 10.95 8.14
N ALA A 199 -6.26 11.46 9.28
CA ALA A 199 -5.06 10.97 9.94
C ALA A 199 -5.20 9.52 10.44
N GLY A 200 -6.41 9.10 10.80
CA GLY A 200 -6.74 7.71 11.16
C GLY A 200 -6.94 6.77 9.96
N GLY A 201 -6.75 7.27 8.73
CA GLY A 201 -6.86 6.46 7.50
C GLY A 201 -8.22 6.52 6.81
N ASN A 202 -9.21 7.22 7.35
CA ASN A 202 -10.50 7.44 6.69
C ASN A 202 -10.43 8.66 5.76
N PHE A 203 -10.05 8.45 4.52
CA PHE A 203 -9.90 9.50 3.52
C PHE A 203 -11.22 9.92 2.85
N ASP A 204 -12.33 9.23 3.11
CA ASP A 204 -13.64 9.50 2.51
C ASP A 204 -14.56 10.35 3.40
N SER A 205 -14.05 10.82 4.54
CA SER A 205 -14.80 11.69 5.45
C SER A 205 -15.21 12.99 4.75
N PRO A 206 -16.51 13.38 4.82
CA PRO A 206 -16.99 14.58 4.16
C PRO A 206 -16.39 15.84 4.78
N ILE A 207 -15.71 16.64 3.98
CA ILE A 207 -15.11 17.90 4.36
C ILE A 207 -16.17 19.00 4.16
N PRO A 208 -16.60 19.72 5.21
CA PRO A 208 -17.66 20.69 5.11
C PRO A 208 -17.24 21.90 4.28
N GLU A 209 -18.12 22.32 3.39
CA GLU A 209 -17.99 23.60 2.70
C GLU A 209 -18.32 24.75 3.66
N SER A 210 -17.57 25.84 3.59
CA SER A 210 -17.80 27.05 4.39
C SER A 210 -17.90 28.27 3.49
N GLY A 211 -18.91 29.11 3.75
CA GLY A 211 -19.08 30.40 3.08
C GLY A 211 -18.03 31.46 3.51
N ILE A 212 -17.18 31.16 4.48
CA ILE A 212 -16.07 32.02 4.91
C ILE A 212 -14.85 31.64 4.08
N ARG A 213 -14.29 32.60 3.35
CA ARG A 213 -13.21 32.40 2.37
C ARG A 213 -12.00 31.65 2.95
N GLU A 214 -11.57 32.01 4.14
CA GLU A 214 -10.40 31.43 4.80
C GLU A 214 -10.66 29.98 5.23
N ILE A 215 -11.86 29.71 5.76
CA ILE A 215 -12.26 28.36 6.19
C ILE A 215 -12.51 27.46 4.97
N GLY A 216 -13.11 28.02 3.93
CA GLY A 216 -13.31 27.31 2.66
C GLY A 216 -11.97 26.94 1.99
N ALA A 217 -10.99 27.84 1.99
CA ALA A 217 -9.64 27.57 1.48
C ALA A 217 -8.94 26.46 2.28
N LEU A 218 -9.08 26.47 3.61
CA LEU A 218 -8.56 25.40 4.47
C LEU A 218 -9.24 24.05 4.16
N GLY A 219 -10.57 24.05 3.98
CA GLY A 219 -11.34 22.86 3.61
C GLY A 219 -10.90 22.28 2.27
N SER A 220 -10.76 23.12 1.24
CA SER A 220 -10.30 22.67 -0.08
C SER A 220 -8.87 22.14 -0.07
N THR A 221 -7.97 22.73 0.72
CA THR A 221 -6.60 22.24 0.90
C THR A 221 -6.59 20.88 1.60
N LEU A 222 -7.38 20.71 2.66
CA LEU A 222 -7.54 19.42 3.36
C LEU A 222 -8.10 18.34 2.43
N GLN A 223 -9.08 18.70 1.59
CA GLN A 223 -9.67 17.78 0.59
C GLN A 223 -8.64 17.34 -0.45
N ALA A 224 -7.84 18.26 -0.98
CA ALA A 224 -6.77 17.95 -1.93
C ALA A 224 -5.70 17.03 -1.29
N MET A 225 -5.35 17.29 -0.03
CA MET A 225 -4.41 16.47 0.73
C MET A 225 -4.96 15.06 0.98
N SER A 226 -6.23 14.93 1.43
CA SER A 226 -6.90 13.64 1.64
C SER A 226 -6.94 12.82 0.35
N LYS A 227 -7.34 13.42 -0.78
CA LYS A 227 -7.35 12.77 -2.09
C LYS A 227 -5.95 12.29 -2.53
N THR A 228 -4.94 13.09 -2.27
CA THR A 228 -3.54 12.75 -2.62
C THR A 228 -3.03 11.60 -1.74
N LEU A 229 -3.29 11.63 -0.44
CA LEU A 229 -2.93 10.56 0.50
C LEU A 229 -3.63 9.25 0.13
N LYS A 230 -4.95 9.28 -0.14
CA LYS A 230 -5.70 8.11 -0.60
C LYS A 230 -5.09 7.48 -1.85
N LYS A 231 -4.74 8.31 -2.85
CA LYS A 231 -4.06 7.83 -4.07
C LYS A 231 -2.71 7.18 -3.77
N ARG A 232 -1.90 7.78 -2.89
CA ARG A 232 -0.59 7.23 -2.52
C ARG A 232 -0.72 5.90 -1.76
N VAL A 233 -1.61 5.83 -0.77
CA VAL A 233 -1.86 4.60 0.00
C VAL A 233 -2.34 3.48 -0.91
N ASN A 234 -3.33 3.74 -1.79
CA ASN A 234 -3.82 2.77 -2.74
C ASN A 234 -2.74 2.33 -3.74
N SER A 235 -1.89 3.26 -4.21
CA SER A 235 -0.77 2.92 -5.10
C SER A 235 0.28 2.05 -4.40
N LEU A 236 0.59 2.33 -3.13
CA LEU A 236 1.51 1.49 -2.34
C LEU A 236 0.91 0.11 -2.09
N HIS A 237 -0.38 0.05 -1.73
CA HIS A 237 -1.06 -1.22 -1.54
C HIS A 237 -1.08 -2.06 -2.82
N LYS A 238 -1.41 -1.44 -3.96
CA LYS A 238 -1.38 -2.12 -5.26
C LYS A 238 0.02 -2.65 -5.59
N ARG A 239 1.06 -1.85 -5.39
CA ARG A 239 2.45 -2.30 -5.63
C ARG A 239 2.85 -3.45 -4.71
N ASN A 240 2.46 -3.41 -3.43
CA ASN A 240 2.74 -4.51 -2.52
C ASN A 240 2.04 -5.80 -2.97
N CYS A 241 0.75 -5.72 -3.36
CA CYS A 241 0.04 -6.88 -3.91
C CYS A 241 0.70 -7.42 -5.19
N GLU A 242 1.11 -6.54 -6.12
CA GLU A 242 1.83 -6.93 -7.33
C GLU A 242 3.18 -7.64 -7.01
N LEU A 243 3.93 -7.14 -6.02
CA LEU A 243 5.17 -7.77 -5.57
C LEU A 243 4.92 -9.14 -4.92
N ASP A 244 3.90 -9.25 -4.09
CA ASP A 244 3.51 -10.51 -3.45
C ASP A 244 3.02 -11.54 -4.49
N GLU A 245 2.27 -11.11 -5.50
CA GLU A 245 1.88 -11.96 -6.62
C GLU A 245 3.10 -12.46 -7.39
N ILE A 246 4.01 -11.56 -7.81
CA ILE A 246 5.24 -11.94 -8.53
C ILE A 246 6.05 -12.93 -7.69
N PHE A 247 6.28 -12.63 -6.42
CA PHE A 247 7.00 -13.50 -5.50
C PHE A 247 6.33 -14.87 -5.35
N GLY A 248 4.99 -14.89 -5.26
CA GLY A 248 4.21 -16.13 -5.14
C GLY A 248 4.21 -17.00 -6.38
N TYR A 249 4.25 -16.42 -7.59
CA TYR A 249 4.23 -17.14 -8.87
C TYR A 249 5.62 -17.45 -9.44
N MET A 250 6.69 -16.99 -8.81
CA MET A 250 8.06 -17.39 -9.22
C MET A 250 8.20 -18.91 -9.16
N THR A 251 8.74 -19.49 -10.22
CA THR A 251 8.98 -20.94 -10.33
C THR A 251 10.21 -21.38 -9.53
N ASP A 252 11.19 -20.50 -9.39
CA ASP A 252 12.36 -20.76 -8.56
C ASP A 252 11.98 -20.68 -7.08
N CYS A 253 12.52 -21.54 -6.25
CA CYS A 253 12.35 -21.50 -4.80
C CYS A 253 13.12 -20.30 -4.25
N VAL A 254 12.41 -19.34 -3.64
CA VAL A 254 13.01 -18.14 -3.07
C VAL A 254 12.65 -18.05 -1.60
N PHE A 255 13.66 -17.81 -0.76
CA PHE A 255 13.44 -17.62 0.67
C PHE A 255 14.44 -16.63 1.29
N ILE A 256 14.03 -16.03 2.40
CA ILE A 256 14.84 -15.10 3.19
C ILE A 256 14.96 -15.65 4.60
N CYS A 257 16.17 -15.76 5.10
CA CYS A 257 16.40 -16.12 6.49
C CYS A 257 17.29 -15.10 7.21
N SER A 258 17.24 -15.16 8.53
CA SER A 258 18.09 -14.35 9.40
C SER A 258 19.26 -15.16 9.92
N ARG A 259 20.36 -14.49 10.26
CA ARG A 259 21.55 -15.12 10.89
C ARG A 259 21.21 -15.84 12.20
N LYS A 260 20.07 -15.53 12.83
CA LYS A 260 19.58 -16.23 14.04
C LYS A 260 18.92 -17.58 13.75
N GLY A 261 18.96 -18.06 12.50
CA GLY A 261 18.40 -19.35 12.14
C GLY A 261 16.88 -19.37 12.00
N THR A 262 16.23 -18.23 11.68
CA THR A 262 14.80 -18.17 11.44
C THR A 262 14.50 -17.85 9.98
N LEU A 263 13.58 -18.60 9.38
CA LEU A 263 13.00 -18.32 8.09
C LEU A 263 12.06 -17.12 8.21
N LYS A 264 12.24 -16.11 7.39
CA LYS A 264 11.50 -14.84 7.45
C LYS A 264 10.43 -14.72 6.39
N ASN A 265 10.75 -15.16 5.20
CA ASN A 265 9.82 -15.13 4.07
C ASN A 265 10.21 -16.24 3.07
N TYR A 266 9.25 -16.77 2.36
CA TYR A 266 9.44 -17.76 1.31
C TYR A 266 8.25 -17.76 0.35
N ASN A 267 8.50 -18.13 -0.91
CA ASN A 267 7.47 -18.20 -1.93
C ASN A 267 6.79 -19.58 -2.01
N LYS A 268 5.73 -19.69 -2.81
CA LYS A 268 4.99 -20.95 -3.01
C LYS A 268 5.86 -22.10 -3.54
N ALA A 269 6.83 -21.79 -4.39
CA ALA A 269 7.75 -22.81 -4.90
C ALA A 269 8.61 -23.40 -3.78
N CYS A 270 9.09 -22.57 -2.85
CA CYS A 270 9.81 -23.01 -1.67
C CYS A 270 8.92 -23.83 -0.73
N ALA A 271 7.69 -23.37 -0.48
CA ALA A 271 6.73 -24.11 0.32
C ALA A 271 6.48 -25.52 -0.25
N LYS A 272 6.30 -25.63 -1.56
CA LYS A 272 6.08 -26.91 -2.26
C LYS A 272 7.33 -27.81 -2.23
N LEU A 273 8.52 -27.25 -2.42
CA LEU A 273 9.75 -28.01 -2.46
C LEU A 273 10.09 -28.66 -1.10
N PHE A 274 9.90 -27.92 -0.01
CA PHE A 274 10.25 -28.35 1.33
C PHE A 274 9.07 -28.79 2.21
N GLY A 275 7.84 -28.78 1.67
CA GLY A 275 6.63 -29.18 2.41
C GLY A 275 6.28 -28.20 3.54
N LEU A 276 6.53 -26.90 3.34
CA LEU A 276 6.25 -25.86 4.34
C LEU A 276 4.78 -25.42 4.27
N PRO A 277 4.19 -24.98 5.38
CA PRO A 277 2.84 -24.38 5.37
C PRO A 277 2.83 -23.07 4.56
N GLU A 278 1.71 -22.72 3.94
CA GLU A 278 1.61 -21.49 3.11
C GLU A 278 1.81 -20.20 3.91
N GLU A 279 1.44 -20.20 5.19
CA GLU A 279 1.67 -19.11 6.13
C GLU A 279 2.26 -19.66 7.42
N ALA A 280 3.52 -19.35 7.70
CA ALA A 280 4.11 -19.66 9.00
C ALA A 280 4.98 -18.51 9.50
N GLU A 281 4.60 -17.96 10.63
CA GLU A 281 5.45 -17.06 11.40
C GLU A 281 6.52 -17.87 12.16
N LYS A 282 7.81 -17.62 11.85
CA LYS A 282 8.98 -18.07 12.63
C LYS A 282 9.29 -19.57 12.62
N ILE A 283 9.43 -20.18 11.45
CA ILE A 283 10.00 -21.53 11.34
C ILE A 283 11.53 -21.45 11.50
N GLY A 284 12.13 -22.37 12.26
CA GLY A 284 13.58 -22.56 12.31
C GLY A 284 14.12 -23.09 10.98
N ILE A 285 15.28 -22.59 10.50
CA ILE A 285 15.85 -23.06 9.22
C ILE A 285 16.17 -24.57 9.24
N ALA A 286 16.60 -25.11 10.38
CA ALA A 286 16.87 -26.54 10.51
C ALA A 286 15.61 -27.42 10.44
N GLU A 287 14.48 -26.88 10.86
CA GLU A 287 13.17 -27.53 10.76
C GLU A 287 12.60 -27.45 9.33
N ALA A 288 12.77 -26.26 8.70
CA ALA A 288 12.33 -26.00 7.34
C ALA A 288 13.13 -26.80 6.30
N PHE A 289 14.44 -26.78 6.40
CA PHE A 289 15.35 -27.37 5.44
C PHE A 289 16.05 -28.58 6.05
N ARG A 290 15.43 -29.75 5.95
CA ARG A 290 16.00 -31.02 6.46
C ARG A 290 17.11 -31.57 5.54
N ASN A 291 17.92 -30.69 4.96
CA ASN A 291 19.01 -31.01 4.06
C ASN A 291 20.29 -30.31 4.54
N SER A 292 21.34 -31.10 4.79
CA SER A 292 22.61 -30.61 5.33
C SER A 292 23.35 -29.67 4.37
N GLU A 293 23.22 -29.87 3.06
CA GLU A 293 23.88 -29.04 2.05
C GLU A 293 23.24 -27.65 1.96
N VAL A 294 21.90 -27.58 2.07
CA VAL A 294 21.16 -26.30 2.15
C VAL A 294 21.57 -25.53 3.39
N LEU A 295 21.65 -26.21 4.54
CA LEU A 295 22.05 -25.58 5.80
C LEU A 295 23.49 -25.08 5.76
N ALA A 296 24.41 -25.86 5.16
CA ALA A 296 25.80 -25.47 4.97
C ALA A 296 25.93 -24.24 4.05
N ALA A 297 25.16 -24.19 2.97
CA ALA A 297 25.14 -23.04 2.06
C ALA A 297 24.59 -21.78 2.72
N ILE A 298 23.60 -21.93 3.60
CA ILE A 298 23.07 -20.80 4.40
C ILE A 298 24.15 -20.25 5.35
N ASP A 299 24.84 -21.14 6.08
CA ASP A 299 25.90 -20.72 7.01
C ASP A 299 27.08 -20.06 6.26
N GLU A 300 27.50 -20.64 5.14
CA GLU A 300 28.54 -20.07 4.29
C GLU A 300 28.17 -18.67 3.78
N THR A 301 26.92 -18.45 3.36
CA THR A 301 26.45 -17.15 2.87
C THR A 301 26.55 -16.07 3.94
N PHE A 302 26.29 -16.39 5.22
CA PHE A 302 26.43 -15.43 6.32
C PHE A 302 27.88 -15.15 6.73
N ASN A 303 28.83 -15.98 6.28
CA ASN A 303 30.24 -15.83 6.58
C ASN A 303 31.08 -15.35 5.39
N ALA A 304 30.50 -15.31 4.18
CA ALA A 304 31.16 -14.84 2.96
C ALA A 304 30.91 -13.34 2.71
N ASP A 305 31.91 -12.66 2.15
CA ASP A 305 31.77 -11.30 1.62
C ASP A 305 31.35 -11.35 0.15
N GLY A 306 30.10 -11.77 -0.12
CA GLY A 306 29.59 -11.81 -1.49
C GLY A 306 28.53 -12.88 -1.73
N GLU A 307 28.35 -13.20 -3.02
CA GLU A 307 27.42 -14.22 -3.49
C GLU A 307 28.02 -15.62 -3.30
N VAL A 308 27.24 -16.52 -2.73
CA VAL A 308 27.58 -17.93 -2.59
C VAL A 308 26.76 -18.74 -3.60
N LEU A 309 27.43 -19.49 -4.47
CA LEU A 309 26.82 -20.41 -5.42
C LEU A 309 27.13 -21.86 -5.03
N ARG A 310 26.07 -22.66 -4.86
CA ARG A 310 26.19 -24.08 -4.55
C ARG A 310 25.23 -24.90 -5.39
N GLU A 311 25.67 -26.07 -5.82
CA GLU A 311 24.79 -27.08 -6.41
C GLU A 311 24.42 -28.09 -5.33
N ILE A 312 23.14 -28.39 -5.22
CA ILE A 312 22.56 -29.25 -4.17
C ILE A 312 21.81 -30.38 -4.84
N GLU A 313 22.19 -31.61 -4.56
CA GLU A 313 21.47 -32.80 -4.99
C GLU A 313 20.38 -33.14 -3.98
N MET A 314 19.12 -32.88 -4.36
CA MET A 314 17.97 -33.24 -3.51
C MET A 314 17.56 -34.71 -3.68
N SER A 315 17.82 -35.29 -4.84
CA SER A 315 17.65 -36.69 -5.16
C SER A 315 18.50 -37.05 -6.40
N PRO A 316 18.70 -38.35 -6.75
CA PRO A 316 19.46 -38.77 -7.95
C PRO A 316 19.00 -38.13 -9.26
N GLU A 317 17.75 -37.69 -9.34
CA GLU A 317 17.16 -37.06 -10.52
C GLU A 317 16.99 -35.55 -10.40
N LYS A 318 17.22 -34.96 -9.24
CA LYS A 318 16.92 -33.56 -8.91
C LYS A 318 18.10 -32.82 -8.36
N THR A 319 18.66 -31.92 -9.15
CA THR A 319 19.75 -31.01 -8.76
C THR A 319 19.26 -29.58 -8.82
N TYR A 320 19.55 -28.82 -7.75
CA TYR A 320 19.22 -27.40 -7.66
C TYR A 320 20.50 -26.58 -7.57
N ALA A 321 20.55 -25.46 -8.30
CA ALA A 321 21.56 -24.43 -8.07
C ALA A 321 21.01 -23.46 -7.02
N LEU A 322 21.70 -23.35 -5.88
CA LEU A 322 21.40 -22.41 -4.81
C LEU A 322 22.34 -21.23 -4.90
N VAL A 323 21.76 -20.03 -4.91
CA VAL A 323 22.45 -18.75 -4.84
C VAL A 323 22.05 -18.08 -3.54
N GLY A 324 23.03 -17.72 -2.70
CA GLY A 324 22.83 -16.99 -1.45
C GLY A 324 23.53 -15.63 -1.46
N VAL A 325 22.80 -14.57 -1.07
CA VAL A 325 23.32 -13.19 -1.01
C VAL A 325 22.89 -12.53 0.28
N GLN A 326 23.82 -11.88 0.97
CA GLN A 326 23.49 -11.06 2.14
C GLN A 326 22.74 -9.79 1.71
N LEU A 327 21.64 -9.50 2.38
CA LEU A 327 20.88 -8.28 2.14
C LEU A 327 21.50 -7.09 2.90
N PRO A 328 21.48 -5.87 2.32
CA PRO A 328 21.99 -4.69 3.01
C PRO A 328 21.26 -4.44 4.33
N TYR A 329 21.98 -3.89 5.28
CA TYR A 329 21.59 -3.70 6.67
C TYR A 329 20.52 -2.61 6.80
N GLU A 330 19.24 -3.01 6.87
CA GLU A 330 18.14 -2.12 7.29
C GLU A 330 17.51 -2.54 8.64
N SER A 331 17.93 -3.67 9.22
CA SER A 331 17.36 -4.20 10.47
C SER A 331 18.43 -4.66 11.44
N ALA A 332 18.08 -4.72 12.73
CA ALA A 332 18.98 -5.14 13.84
C ALA A 332 19.59 -6.55 13.70
N THR A 333 19.18 -7.35 12.74
CA THR A 333 19.72 -8.70 12.47
C THR A 333 20.02 -8.86 10.98
N PRO A 334 21.24 -9.33 10.61
CA PRO A 334 21.59 -9.67 9.23
C PRO A 334 20.61 -10.66 8.62
N ARG A 335 20.24 -10.43 7.36
CA ARG A 335 19.37 -11.29 6.57
C ARG A 335 20.07 -11.67 5.28
N ALA A 336 19.73 -12.83 4.75
CA ALA A 336 20.20 -13.26 3.44
C ALA A 336 19.03 -13.77 2.60
N LEU A 337 19.12 -13.50 1.31
CA LEU A 337 18.21 -13.98 0.28
C LEU A 337 18.84 -15.21 -0.37
N PHE A 338 18.03 -16.22 -0.59
CA PHE A 338 18.41 -17.45 -1.27
C PHE A 338 17.45 -17.72 -2.42
N VAL A 339 18.03 -18.13 -3.54
CA VAL A 339 17.28 -18.56 -4.74
C VAL A 339 17.77 -19.95 -5.11
N MET A 340 16.84 -20.91 -5.20
CA MET A 340 17.14 -22.27 -5.66
C MET A 340 16.41 -22.52 -6.99
N ARG A 341 17.16 -22.83 -8.02
CA ARG A 341 16.68 -23.13 -9.37
C ARG A 341 16.89 -24.61 -9.69
N ASP A 342 15.87 -25.27 -10.21
CA ASP A 342 15.99 -26.63 -10.75
C ASP A 342 16.88 -26.62 -12.01
N VAL A 343 18.05 -27.21 -11.91
CA VAL A 343 19.02 -27.33 -12.99
C VAL A 343 19.14 -28.76 -13.50
N SER A 344 18.27 -29.68 -13.06
CA SER A 344 18.31 -31.10 -13.35
C SER A 344 18.33 -31.36 -14.87
N TYR A 345 17.48 -30.69 -15.63
CA TYR A 345 17.42 -30.82 -17.08
C TYR A 345 18.70 -30.33 -17.77
N ALA A 346 19.22 -29.19 -17.33
CA ALA A 346 20.46 -28.63 -17.87
C ALA A 346 21.66 -29.56 -17.60
N LYS A 347 21.76 -30.08 -16.38
CA LYS A 347 22.80 -31.02 -15.96
C LYS A 347 22.72 -32.33 -16.73
N LYS A 348 21.51 -32.90 -16.89
CA LYS A 348 21.31 -34.12 -17.67
C LYS A 348 21.76 -33.94 -19.13
N ASN A 349 21.40 -32.81 -19.72
CA ASN A 349 21.83 -32.50 -21.08
C ASN A 349 23.35 -32.33 -21.19
N GLU A 350 23.96 -31.66 -20.22
CA GLU A 350 25.42 -31.49 -20.18
C GLU A 350 26.15 -32.85 -20.04
N SER A 351 25.65 -33.73 -19.16
CA SER A 351 26.17 -35.07 -18.99
C SER A 351 26.05 -35.87 -20.28
N LEU A 352 24.87 -35.89 -20.90
CA LEU A 352 24.64 -36.55 -22.19
C LEU A 352 25.56 -36.00 -23.29
N ARG A 353 25.82 -34.69 -23.31
CA ARG A 353 26.76 -34.08 -24.25
C ARG A 353 28.20 -34.49 -23.98
N ARG A 354 28.64 -34.57 -22.70
CA ARG A 354 29.98 -35.03 -22.35
C ARG A 354 30.18 -36.49 -22.72
N GLU A 355 29.20 -37.37 -22.42
CA GLU A 355 29.21 -38.78 -22.79
C GLU A 355 29.27 -38.95 -24.32
N PHE A 356 28.51 -38.16 -25.09
CA PHE A 356 28.56 -38.14 -26.53
C PHE A 356 29.96 -37.81 -27.06
N VAL A 357 30.57 -36.71 -26.60
CA VAL A 357 31.90 -36.28 -27.03
C VAL A 357 32.96 -37.34 -26.68
N ALA A 358 32.86 -37.93 -25.50
CA ALA A 358 33.76 -39.00 -25.08
C ALA A 358 33.60 -40.25 -25.95
N GLY A 359 32.34 -40.66 -26.26
CA GLY A 359 32.01 -41.78 -27.12
C GLY A 359 32.54 -41.58 -28.57
N VAL A 360 32.28 -40.38 -29.14
CA VAL A 360 32.82 -39.99 -30.46
C VAL A 360 34.34 -40.12 -30.51
N SER A 361 35.02 -39.56 -29.52
CA SER A 361 36.49 -39.57 -29.47
C SER A 361 37.03 -41.00 -29.40
N HIS A 362 36.37 -41.86 -28.65
CA HIS A 362 36.77 -43.28 -28.54
C HIS A 362 36.54 -44.07 -29.83
N GLU A 363 35.35 -43.92 -30.46
CA GLU A 363 34.98 -44.65 -31.67
C GLU A 363 35.74 -44.16 -32.93
N LEU A 364 36.21 -42.90 -32.95
CA LEU A 364 37.11 -42.41 -34.01
C LEU A 364 38.57 -42.86 -33.80
N LYS A 365 39.07 -42.94 -32.57
CA LYS A 365 40.46 -43.33 -32.29
C LYS A 365 40.78 -44.76 -32.75
N THR A 366 39.81 -45.66 -32.65
CA THR A 366 40.00 -47.07 -32.98
C THR A 366 40.30 -47.27 -34.46
N PRO A 367 39.47 -46.83 -35.45
CA PRO A 367 39.77 -47.00 -36.88
C PRO A 367 41.03 -46.23 -37.32
N ILE A 368 41.26 -45.01 -36.74
CA ILE A 368 42.50 -44.27 -37.01
C ILE A 368 43.74 -45.08 -36.63
N THR A 369 43.69 -45.73 -35.46
CA THR A 369 44.81 -46.59 -35.03
C THR A 369 44.99 -47.80 -35.93
N ALA A 370 43.89 -48.43 -36.38
CA ALA A 370 43.96 -49.58 -37.30
C ALA A 370 44.50 -49.16 -38.66
N ILE A 371 44.05 -48.04 -39.23
CA ILE A 371 44.58 -47.46 -40.46
C ILE A 371 46.07 -47.18 -40.34
N LYS A 372 46.49 -46.52 -39.23
CA LYS A 372 47.89 -46.21 -39.00
C LYS A 372 48.77 -47.48 -38.94
N MET A 373 48.35 -48.49 -38.17
CA MET A 373 49.06 -49.74 -38.03
C MET A 373 49.14 -50.48 -39.36
N ALA A 374 48.06 -50.52 -40.16
CA ALA A 374 48.04 -51.13 -41.46
C ALA A 374 48.99 -50.41 -42.45
N ALA A 375 49.00 -49.06 -42.42
CA ALA A 375 49.90 -48.26 -43.23
C ALA A 375 51.38 -48.44 -42.83
N GLU A 376 51.69 -48.42 -41.50
CA GLU A 376 53.05 -48.68 -41.01
C GLU A 376 53.52 -50.09 -41.37
N THR A 377 52.65 -51.10 -41.31
CA THR A 377 52.99 -52.47 -41.68
C THR A 377 53.18 -52.60 -43.18
N LEU A 378 52.38 -51.94 -44.00
CA LEU A 378 52.52 -51.91 -45.48
C LEU A 378 53.87 -51.28 -45.87
N GLU A 379 54.34 -50.27 -45.17
CA GLU A 379 55.64 -49.64 -45.40
C GLU A 379 56.82 -50.62 -45.10
N LEU A 380 56.64 -51.48 -44.08
CA LEU A 380 57.64 -52.44 -43.62
C LEU A 380 57.70 -53.73 -44.53
N THR A 381 56.68 -53.97 -45.31
CA THR A 381 56.58 -55.19 -46.19
C THR A 381 56.33 -54.84 -47.67
N PRO A 382 57.21 -54.05 -48.32
CA PRO A 382 56.98 -53.54 -49.67
C PRO A 382 57.00 -54.63 -50.75
N ASP A 383 57.65 -55.80 -50.54
CA ASP A 383 57.87 -56.87 -51.54
C ASP A 383 56.84 -58.03 -51.44
N ASP A 384 55.79 -57.90 -50.60
CA ASP A 384 54.73 -58.92 -50.44
C ASP A 384 53.37 -58.40 -50.98
N PRO A 385 53.01 -58.72 -52.25
CA PRO A 385 51.78 -58.23 -52.87
C PRO A 385 50.50 -58.74 -52.20
N GLU A 386 50.49 -59.90 -51.55
CA GLU A 386 49.32 -60.46 -50.88
C GLU A 386 49.07 -59.74 -49.53
N SER A 387 50.14 -59.51 -48.79
CA SER A 387 50.07 -58.71 -47.60
C SER A 387 49.66 -57.27 -47.91
N ALA A 388 50.19 -56.66 -48.98
CA ALA A 388 49.83 -55.35 -49.43
C ALA A 388 48.31 -55.22 -49.73
N LYS A 389 47.74 -56.13 -50.46
CA LYS A 389 46.30 -56.19 -50.74
C LYS A 389 45.48 -56.27 -49.44
N ARG A 390 45.91 -57.10 -48.51
CA ARG A 390 45.24 -57.29 -47.23
C ARG A 390 45.24 -56.00 -46.38
N PHE A 391 46.38 -55.30 -46.32
CA PHE A 391 46.47 -54.03 -45.51
C PHE A 391 45.72 -52.87 -46.17
N ILE A 392 45.75 -52.78 -47.51
CA ILE A 392 44.95 -51.83 -48.29
C ILE A 392 43.47 -52.08 -48.02
N ALA A 393 42.99 -53.32 -48.10
CA ALA A 393 41.60 -53.65 -47.80
C ALA A 393 41.19 -53.30 -46.32
N ILE A 394 42.14 -53.39 -45.38
CA ILE A 394 41.90 -52.94 -44.00
C ILE A 394 41.74 -51.39 -43.94
N ILE A 395 42.64 -50.70 -44.67
CA ILE A 395 42.58 -49.20 -44.68
C ILE A 395 41.27 -48.73 -45.32
N GLU A 396 40.90 -49.31 -46.48
CA GLU A 396 39.64 -48.96 -47.17
C GLU A 396 38.44 -49.25 -46.30
N ARG A 397 38.35 -50.41 -45.68
CA ARG A 397 37.23 -50.78 -44.81
C ARG A 397 37.11 -49.85 -43.57
N GLU A 398 38.23 -49.51 -42.90
CA GLU A 398 38.20 -48.62 -41.75
C GLU A 398 37.93 -47.18 -42.17
N ALA A 399 38.32 -46.72 -43.36
CA ALA A 399 37.96 -45.40 -43.89
C ALA A 399 36.46 -45.32 -44.22
N GLU A 400 35.87 -46.33 -44.90
CA GLU A 400 34.42 -46.43 -45.15
C GLU A 400 33.61 -46.42 -43.83
N ARG A 401 34.12 -47.12 -42.79
CA ARG A 401 33.54 -47.17 -41.50
C ARG A 401 33.56 -45.78 -40.80
N MET A 402 34.66 -45.03 -40.96
CA MET A 402 34.77 -43.68 -40.46
C MET A 402 33.77 -42.73 -41.15
N ASP A 403 33.64 -42.85 -42.48
CA ASP A 403 32.67 -42.05 -43.24
C ASP A 403 31.24 -42.31 -42.76
N THR A 404 30.86 -43.59 -42.60
CA THR A 404 29.56 -43.98 -42.04
C THR A 404 29.34 -43.40 -40.64
N LEU A 405 30.36 -43.50 -39.77
CA LEU A 405 30.29 -43.00 -38.41
C LEU A 405 30.07 -41.46 -38.37
N VAL A 406 30.82 -40.71 -39.21
CA VAL A 406 30.68 -39.26 -39.32
C VAL A 406 29.30 -38.88 -39.84
N ASN A 407 28.81 -39.56 -40.89
CA ASN A 407 27.48 -39.31 -41.45
C ASN A 407 26.35 -39.61 -40.45
N ASP A 408 26.44 -40.73 -39.71
CA ASP A 408 25.51 -41.07 -38.63
C ASP A 408 25.49 -40.01 -37.52
N MET A 409 26.67 -39.50 -37.12
CA MET A 409 26.79 -38.43 -36.14
C MET A 409 26.16 -37.13 -36.62
N LEU A 410 26.44 -36.72 -37.87
CA LEU A 410 25.86 -35.51 -38.46
C LEU A 410 24.34 -35.61 -38.56
N LEU A 411 23.84 -36.79 -38.98
CA LEU A 411 22.42 -37.07 -39.08
C LEU A 411 21.75 -37.01 -37.68
N LEU A 412 22.33 -37.70 -36.71
CA LEU A 412 21.81 -37.71 -35.33
C LEU A 412 21.77 -36.28 -34.74
N SER A 413 22.85 -35.51 -34.93
CA SER A 413 22.91 -34.11 -34.52
C SER A 413 21.82 -33.27 -35.18
N LYS A 414 21.59 -33.42 -36.49
CA LYS A 414 20.51 -32.71 -37.21
C LYS A 414 19.14 -33.07 -36.64
N ILE A 415 18.85 -34.33 -36.40
CA ILE A 415 17.56 -34.79 -35.87
C ILE A 415 17.34 -34.32 -34.45
N GLU A 416 18.37 -34.31 -33.60
CA GLU A 416 18.28 -33.83 -32.19
C GLU A 416 18.07 -32.34 -32.07
N PHE A 417 18.66 -31.55 -32.97
CA PHE A 417 18.48 -30.10 -33.01
C PHE A 417 17.27 -29.65 -33.85
N ALA A 418 16.66 -30.58 -34.62
CA ALA A 418 15.40 -30.30 -35.30
C ALA A 418 14.33 -29.93 -34.27
N LYS A 419 13.98 -28.63 -34.22
CA LYS A 419 12.89 -28.16 -33.37
C LYS A 419 11.58 -28.73 -33.90
N LYS A 420 10.56 -28.91 -33.05
CA LYS A 420 9.18 -29.28 -33.44
C LYS A 420 8.61 -28.48 -34.63
N PHE A 421 9.25 -27.38 -35.03
CA PHE A 421 8.87 -26.53 -36.18
C PHE A 421 9.14 -27.15 -37.55
N ASP A 422 10.05 -28.16 -37.65
CA ASP A 422 10.29 -28.83 -38.91
C ASP A 422 9.18 -29.84 -39.26
N ALA A 423 8.32 -30.20 -38.32
CA ALA A 423 7.14 -31.04 -38.53
C ALA A 423 6.05 -30.40 -39.43
N GLU A 424 6.12 -29.11 -39.70
CA GLU A 424 5.22 -28.42 -40.66
C GLU A 424 5.52 -28.82 -42.11
N ASN A 425 6.72 -29.33 -42.38
CA ASN A 425 7.15 -29.76 -43.70
C ASN A 425 6.91 -31.27 -43.97
N PHE A 426 6.25 -31.98 -43.04
CA PHE A 426 5.96 -33.41 -43.23
C PHE A 426 4.86 -33.61 -44.26
N GLU A 427 5.12 -34.47 -45.24
CA GLU A 427 4.21 -34.83 -46.31
C GLU A 427 3.62 -36.24 -46.11
N TYR A 428 2.46 -36.49 -46.70
CA TYR A 428 1.90 -37.83 -46.74
C TYR A 428 2.52 -38.63 -47.86
N PHE A 429 2.94 -39.87 -47.58
CA PHE A 429 3.48 -40.78 -48.55
C PHE A 429 3.12 -42.24 -48.24
N PRO A 430 3.08 -43.13 -49.25
CA PRO A 430 2.88 -44.55 -49.04
C PRO A 430 4.04 -45.16 -48.26
N LEU A 431 3.74 -45.70 -47.05
CA LEU A 431 4.80 -46.25 -46.17
C LEU A 431 5.54 -47.41 -46.82
N ARG A 432 4.84 -48.18 -47.63
CA ARG A 432 5.41 -49.33 -48.40
C ARG A 432 6.62 -48.89 -49.21
N SER A 433 6.57 -47.79 -49.93
CA SER A 433 7.70 -47.29 -50.74
C SER A 433 8.94 -47.01 -49.87
N ALA A 434 8.80 -46.45 -48.69
CA ALA A 434 9.95 -46.23 -47.82
C ALA A 434 10.55 -47.53 -47.28
N ILE A 435 9.70 -48.54 -47.03
CA ILE A 435 10.16 -49.88 -46.62
C ILE A 435 10.87 -50.59 -47.76
N GLU A 436 10.31 -50.57 -48.97
CA GLU A 436 10.91 -51.20 -50.15
C GLU A 436 12.27 -50.58 -50.51
N ASP A 437 12.39 -49.26 -50.48
CA ASP A 437 13.66 -48.57 -50.69
C ASP A 437 14.69 -48.92 -49.60
N ALA A 438 14.25 -49.05 -48.34
CA ALA A 438 15.11 -49.43 -47.22
C ALA A 438 15.62 -50.87 -47.37
N VAL A 439 14.77 -51.82 -47.87
CA VAL A 439 15.11 -53.20 -48.06
C VAL A 439 16.06 -53.35 -49.28
N SER A 440 15.82 -52.62 -50.39
CA SER A 440 16.64 -52.66 -51.59
C SER A 440 18.12 -52.36 -51.32
N ALA A 441 18.40 -51.47 -50.36
CA ALA A 441 19.75 -51.13 -49.92
C ALA A 441 20.52 -52.33 -49.29
N HIS A 442 19.81 -53.35 -48.81
CA HIS A 442 20.38 -54.53 -48.12
C HIS A 442 20.21 -55.88 -48.92
N GLU A 443 19.54 -55.87 -50.08
CA GLU A 443 19.27 -57.08 -50.86
C GLU A 443 20.52 -57.85 -51.29
N ALA A 444 21.59 -57.16 -51.67
CA ALA A 444 22.83 -57.80 -52.04
C ALA A 444 23.42 -58.60 -50.87
N GLN A 445 23.50 -57.99 -49.70
CA GLN A 445 24.02 -58.60 -48.48
C GLN A 445 23.12 -59.75 -47.98
N ALA A 446 21.80 -59.57 -48.06
CA ALA A 446 20.84 -60.60 -47.69
C ALA A 446 20.97 -61.83 -48.62
N ARG A 447 21.14 -61.63 -49.95
CA ARG A 447 21.40 -62.72 -50.93
C ARG A 447 22.72 -63.46 -50.66
N ASP A 448 23.77 -62.74 -50.31
CA ASP A 448 25.08 -63.36 -49.99
C ASP A 448 24.98 -64.20 -48.69
N ASN A 449 24.14 -63.76 -47.73
CA ASN A 449 23.85 -64.51 -46.51
C ASN A 449 22.81 -65.63 -46.70
N ALA A 450 22.15 -65.74 -47.85
CA ALA A 450 21.01 -66.61 -48.11
C ALA A 450 19.78 -66.31 -47.22
N ASP A 451 19.60 -65.06 -46.85
CA ASP A 451 18.49 -64.60 -46.04
C ASP A 451 17.20 -64.43 -46.85
N SER A 452 16.07 -64.66 -46.26
CA SER A 452 14.75 -64.33 -46.81
C SER A 452 14.18 -63.12 -46.15
N ILE A 453 13.73 -62.10 -46.91
CA ILE A 453 13.08 -60.93 -46.44
C ILE A 453 11.62 -60.97 -46.92
N ASP A 454 10.69 -60.91 -45.97
CA ASP A 454 9.25 -60.87 -46.23
C ASP A 454 8.68 -59.53 -45.78
N ILE A 455 7.83 -58.87 -46.61
CA ILE A 455 7.25 -57.54 -46.31
C ILE A 455 5.74 -57.68 -46.31
N GLU A 456 5.16 -57.50 -45.12
CA GLU A 456 3.74 -57.40 -44.92
C GLU A 456 3.37 -55.94 -44.63
N CYS A 457 3.01 -55.17 -45.66
CA CYS A 457 2.58 -53.75 -45.54
C CYS A 457 1.38 -53.51 -46.46
N PRO A 458 0.25 -52.97 -45.96
CA PRO A 458 -0.88 -52.59 -46.80
C PRO A 458 -0.46 -51.54 -47.84
N GLU A 459 -0.94 -51.66 -49.08
CA GLU A 459 -0.59 -50.72 -50.17
C GLU A 459 -1.16 -49.32 -49.93
N ASP A 460 -2.26 -49.23 -49.24
CA ASP A 460 -2.99 -47.98 -48.91
C ASP A 460 -2.53 -47.33 -47.60
N LEU A 461 -1.52 -47.86 -46.92
CA LEU A 461 -1.03 -47.29 -45.67
C LEU A 461 -0.14 -46.07 -45.92
N GLU A 462 -0.71 -44.90 -45.75
CA GLU A 462 0.00 -43.62 -45.81
C GLU A 462 0.37 -43.13 -44.40
N VAL A 463 1.54 -42.51 -44.31
CA VAL A 463 2.04 -41.85 -43.08
C VAL A 463 2.45 -40.42 -43.39
N LYS A 464 2.26 -39.54 -42.39
CA LYS A 464 2.74 -38.16 -42.45
C LYS A 464 4.13 -38.08 -41.83
N GLY A 465 5.15 -37.70 -42.59
CA GLY A 465 6.51 -37.63 -42.06
C GLY A 465 7.54 -37.17 -43.08
N ASP A 466 8.80 -37.28 -42.67
CA ASP A 466 9.95 -37.16 -43.58
C ASP A 466 10.29 -38.55 -44.16
N PHE A 467 10.01 -38.73 -45.45
CA PHE A 467 10.23 -39.99 -46.18
C PHE A 467 11.66 -40.50 -45.96
N ARG A 468 12.65 -39.63 -46.11
CA ARG A 468 14.07 -40.00 -46.05
C ARG A 468 14.47 -40.43 -44.63
N LEU A 469 14.00 -39.76 -43.60
CA LEU A 469 14.31 -40.14 -42.22
C LEU A 469 13.65 -41.47 -41.85
N ILE A 470 12.41 -41.71 -42.28
CA ILE A 470 11.72 -42.99 -42.07
C ILE A 470 12.39 -44.10 -42.82
N GLN A 471 12.78 -43.90 -44.11
CA GLN A 471 13.58 -44.83 -44.88
C GLN A 471 14.89 -45.19 -44.15
N ILE A 472 15.64 -44.21 -43.64
CA ILE A 472 16.89 -44.44 -42.88
C ILE A 472 16.61 -45.25 -41.61
N ALA A 473 15.55 -44.95 -40.89
CA ALA A 473 15.22 -45.68 -39.67
C ALA A 473 14.91 -47.15 -39.97
N VAL A 474 14.09 -47.41 -40.98
CA VAL A 474 13.77 -48.78 -41.40
C VAL A 474 15.05 -49.49 -41.95
N SER A 475 15.89 -48.82 -42.76
CA SER A 475 17.15 -49.33 -43.22
C SER A 475 18.10 -49.76 -42.10
N ASN A 476 18.17 -48.97 -41.00
CA ASN A 476 18.95 -49.36 -39.82
C ASN A 476 18.43 -50.62 -39.15
N LEU A 477 17.08 -50.78 -39.05
CA LEU A 477 16.49 -52.02 -38.52
C LEU A 477 16.73 -53.22 -39.40
N VAL A 478 16.50 -53.10 -40.71
CA VAL A 478 16.74 -54.18 -41.70
C VAL A 478 18.23 -54.54 -41.73
N GLY A 479 19.13 -53.54 -41.78
CA GLY A 479 20.57 -53.79 -41.76
C GLY A 479 21.03 -54.49 -40.47
N ASN A 480 20.43 -54.23 -39.35
CA ASN A 480 20.69 -54.99 -38.12
C ASN A 480 20.19 -56.44 -38.22
N ALA A 481 19.00 -56.66 -38.77
CA ALA A 481 18.43 -57.98 -38.92
C ALA A 481 19.29 -58.85 -39.87
N VAL A 482 19.73 -58.30 -41.03
CA VAL A 482 20.67 -59.01 -41.99
C VAL A 482 22.02 -59.28 -41.33
N LYS A 483 22.52 -58.40 -40.51
CA LYS A 483 23.85 -58.49 -39.91
C LYS A 483 23.91 -59.44 -38.71
N TYR A 484 22.85 -59.49 -37.89
CA TYR A 484 22.81 -60.30 -36.67
C TYR A 484 21.92 -61.54 -36.78
N GLY A 485 21.16 -61.67 -37.88
CA GLY A 485 20.30 -62.81 -38.14
C GLY A 485 21.07 -64.10 -38.37
N GLY A 486 22.32 -64.00 -38.89
CA GLY A 486 23.14 -65.19 -39.26
C GLY A 486 22.86 -65.68 -40.70
N HIS A 487 23.45 -66.77 -41.09
CA HIS A 487 23.27 -67.30 -42.44
C HIS A 487 21.91 -68.00 -42.62
N GLY A 488 21.13 -67.60 -43.62
CA GLY A 488 19.80 -68.16 -43.89
C GLY A 488 18.73 -67.61 -42.95
N ALA A 489 18.93 -66.39 -42.47
CA ALA A 489 17.98 -65.72 -41.57
C ALA A 489 16.62 -65.47 -42.23
N LYS A 490 15.57 -65.57 -41.45
CA LYS A 490 14.22 -65.14 -41.82
C LYS A 490 13.94 -63.80 -41.24
N ILE A 491 13.81 -62.79 -42.10
CA ILE A 491 13.57 -61.39 -41.70
C ILE A 491 12.14 -61.00 -42.07
N GLY A 492 11.31 -60.70 -41.10
CA GLY A 492 9.94 -60.23 -41.32
C GLY A 492 9.83 -58.71 -41.06
N ILE A 493 9.18 -58.03 -41.99
CA ILE A 493 8.88 -56.62 -41.88
C ILE A 493 7.35 -56.42 -41.89
N GLU A 494 6.76 -56.11 -40.81
CA GLU A 494 5.30 -55.88 -40.65
C GLU A 494 4.99 -54.40 -40.43
N ALA A 495 4.06 -53.87 -41.20
CA ALA A 495 3.59 -52.51 -41.01
C ALA A 495 2.07 -52.47 -40.85
N HIS A 496 1.62 -51.86 -39.77
CA HIS A 496 0.19 -51.75 -39.46
C HIS A 496 -0.18 -50.32 -39.07
N LYS A 497 -1.45 -49.96 -39.26
CA LYS A 497 -1.98 -48.70 -38.81
C LYS A 497 -1.90 -48.60 -37.28
N GLY A 498 -1.30 -47.52 -36.75
CA GLY A 498 -1.17 -47.27 -35.32
C GLY A 498 -2.48 -46.82 -34.67
N GLU A 499 -2.58 -46.99 -33.36
CA GLU A 499 -3.80 -46.67 -32.56
C GLU A 499 -4.19 -45.18 -32.60
N ARG A 500 -3.29 -44.26 -32.96
CA ARG A 500 -3.51 -42.80 -32.99
C ARG A 500 -3.47 -42.20 -34.41
N GLY A 501 -3.67 -43.02 -35.43
CA GLY A 501 -3.72 -42.53 -36.81
C GLY A 501 -2.38 -42.57 -37.57
N GLY A 502 -1.28 -42.92 -36.90
CA GLY A 502 0.02 -43.15 -37.52
C GLY A 502 0.26 -44.61 -37.95
N ALA A 503 1.51 -45.05 -37.99
CA ALA A 503 1.87 -46.42 -38.31
C ALA A 503 2.84 -47.04 -37.29
N LYS A 504 2.78 -48.34 -37.13
CA LYS A 504 3.79 -49.16 -36.45
C LYS A 504 4.49 -50.05 -37.46
N ILE A 505 5.81 -49.95 -37.51
CA ILE A 505 6.69 -50.80 -38.34
C ILE A 505 7.45 -51.71 -37.39
N THR A 506 7.42 -52.99 -37.63
CA THR A 506 8.11 -54.01 -36.84
C THR A 506 9.05 -54.77 -37.76
N VAL A 507 10.31 -54.88 -37.38
CA VAL A 507 11.33 -55.71 -38.08
C VAL A 507 11.71 -56.81 -37.11
N SER A 508 11.56 -58.06 -37.55
CA SER A 508 11.87 -59.27 -36.79
C SER A 508 12.94 -60.12 -37.49
N ASP A 509 13.79 -60.74 -36.69
CA ASP A 509 14.80 -61.71 -37.14
C ASP A 509 14.77 -62.96 -36.26
N ASN A 510 15.27 -64.07 -36.76
CA ASN A 510 15.48 -65.35 -36.07
C ASN A 510 16.93 -65.58 -35.64
N GLY A 511 17.70 -64.52 -35.44
CA GLY A 511 19.15 -64.56 -35.17
C GLY A 511 19.52 -64.90 -33.71
N ALA A 512 20.69 -64.43 -33.29
CA ALA A 512 21.28 -64.75 -32.00
C ALA A 512 20.53 -64.22 -30.81
N GLY A 513 19.71 -63.17 -31.00
CA GLY A 513 18.98 -62.48 -29.94
C GLY A 513 19.88 -61.63 -29.01
N ILE A 514 19.25 -60.93 -28.06
CA ILE A 514 19.88 -59.98 -27.16
C ILE A 514 19.66 -60.44 -25.73
N PRO A 515 20.70 -60.41 -24.85
CA PRO A 515 20.53 -60.66 -23.41
C PRO A 515 19.55 -59.69 -22.76
N PRO A 516 18.74 -60.13 -21.77
CA PRO A 516 17.78 -59.29 -21.10
C PRO A 516 18.38 -58.04 -20.46
N ASP A 517 19.59 -58.12 -19.92
CA ASP A 517 20.28 -57.01 -19.25
C ASP A 517 20.70 -55.91 -20.23
N ASP A 518 20.97 -56.27 -21.51
CA ASP A 518 21.36 -55.33 -22.54
C ASP A 518 20.16 -54.65 -23.21
N LEU A 519 18.97 -55.27 -23.18
CA LEU A 519 17.79 -54.83 -23.91
C LEU A 519 17.34 -53.38 -23.57
N PRO A 520 17.39 -52.90 -22.31
CA PRO A 520 17.08 -51.51 -21.99
C PRO A 520 18.01 -50.47 -22.63
N HIS A 521 19.25 -50.87 -22.97
CA HIS A 521 20.33 -50.02 -23.40
C HIS A 521 20.54 -49.97 -24.90
N VAL A 522 19.92 -50.87 -25.67
CA VAL A 522 20.19 -51.02 -27.13
C VAL A 522 19.91 -49.76 -27.95
N PHE A 523 19.06 -48.83 -27.46
CA PHE A 523 18.78 -47.55 -28.10
C PHE A 523 19.67 -46.41 -27.62
N GLU A 524 20.63 -46.70 -26.73
CA GLU A 524 21.61 -45.72 -26.29
C GLU A 524 22.71 -45.52 -27.33
N ARG A 525 23.30 -44.33 -27.41
CA ARG A 525 24.35 -43.98 -28.35
C ARG A 525 25.62 -44.80 -28.05
N PHE A 526 26.24 -45.36 -29.10
CA PHE A 526 27.46 -46.17 -28.99
C PHE A 526 27.30 -47.45 -28.18
N TYR A 527 26.08 -47.82 -27.77
CA TYR A 527 25.84 -49.05 -27.04
C TYR A 527 25.94 -50.27 -27.96
N ARG A 528 26.56 -51.34 -27.47
CA ARG A 528 26.79 -52.60 -28.21
C ARG A 528 26.89 -53.74 -27.21
N VAL A 529 26.15 -54.83 -27.45
CA VAL A 529 26.11 -56.03 -26.61
C VAL A 529 27.49 -56.72 -26.57
N ASP A 530 28.17 -56.83 -27.69
CA ASP A 530 29.53 -57.40 -27.80
C ASP A 530 30.46 -56.47 -28.61
N LYS A 531 31.35 -55.77 -27.89
CA LYS A 531 32.29 -54.81 -28.48
C LYS A 531 33.29 -55.40 -29.42
N GLY A 532 33.64 -56.73 -29.31
CA GLY A 532 34.62 -57.39 -30.11
C GLY A 532 34.03 -57.88 -31.44
N ARG A 533 32.98 -58.66 -31.40
CA ARG A 533 32.33 -59.30 -32.55
C ARG A 533 31.66 -58.29 -33.48
N SER A 534 31.00 -57.29 -32.88
CA SER A 534 30.31 -56.27 -33.67
C SER A 534 31.27 -55.23 -34.30
N ARG A 535 32.54 -55.09 -33.83
CA ARG A 535 33.57 -54.32 -34.55
C ARG A 535 33.98 -54.98 -35.88
N ALA A 536 34.14 -56.28 -35.88
CA ALA A 536 34.47 -57.03 -37.08
C ALA A 536 33.38 -56.92 -38.17
N GLN A 537 32.15 -56.68 -37.75
CA GLN A 537 30.97 -56.50 -38.61
C GLN A 537 30.62 -55.06 -38.97
N GLY A 538 31.45 -54.05 -38.63
CA GLY A 538 31.31 -52.63 -39.05
C GLY A 538 30.19 -51.83 -38.43
N GLY A 539 29.64 -52.16 -37.23
CA GLY A 539 28.60 -51.41 -36.61
C GLY A 539 29.11 -50.13 -35.95
N THR A 540 28.41 -49.00 -36.07
CA THR A 540 28.75 -47.73 -35.46
C THR A 540 28.19 -47.58 -34.02
N GLY A 541 27.17 -48.37 -33.65
CA GLY A 541 26.43 -48.22 -32.37
C GLY A 541 25.52 -47.00 -32.37
N LEU A 542 25.32 -46.33 -33.50
CA LEU A 542 24.45 -45.17 -33.63
C LEU A 542 23.12 -45.49 -34.33
N GLY A 543 23.02 -46.55 -35.11
CA GLY A 543 21.84 -46.86 -35.92
C GLY A 543 20.54 -46.95 -35.13
N LEU A 544 20.52 -47.70 -34.01
CA LEU A 544 19.31 -47.77 -33.16
C LEU A 544 19.01 -46.46 -32.42
N ALA A 545 20.03 -45.65 -32.09
CA ALA A 545 19.82 -44.29 -31.56
C ALA A 545 19.18 -43.37 -32.62
N ILE A 546 19.58 -43.47 -33.88
CA ILE A 546 18.95 -42.78 -35.01
C ILE A 546 17.48 -43.19 -35.12
N VAL A 547 17.16 -44.50 -35.08
CA VAL A 547 15.77 -45.00 -35.11
C VAL A 547 14.94 -44.38 -34.01
N LYS A 548 15.47 -44.32 -32.78
CA LYS A 548 14.80 -43.70 -31.64
C LYS A 548 14.53 -42.21 -31.85
N HIS A 549 15.51 -41.45 -32.32
CA HIS A 549 15.35 -40.01 -32.53
C HIS A 549 14.42 -39.69 -33.71
N VAL A 550 14.43 -40.52 -34.78
CA VAL A 550 13.45 -40.43 -35.87
C VAL A 550 12.04 -40.67 -35.35
N ALA A 551 11.84 -41.72 -34.54
CA ALA A 551 10.53 -41.98 -33.92
C ALA A 551 10.04 -40.80 -33.08
N LEU A 552 10.91 -40.25 -32.22
CA LEU A 552 10.58 -39.08 -31.35
C LEU A 552 10.25 -37.82 -32.16
N LEU A 553 10.98 -37.56 -33.26
CA LEU A 553 10.70 -36.46 -34.18
C LEU A 553 9.30 -36.58 -34.81
N HIS A 554 8.87 -37.80 -35.10
CA HIS A 554 7.55 -38.13 -35.63
C HIS A 554 6.48 -38.40 -34.56
N ASN A 555 6.65 -37.88 -33.31
CA ASN A 555 5.74 -38.07 -32.19
C ASN A 555 5.43 -39.53 -31.81
N GLY A 556 6.31 -40.45 -32.20
CA GLY A 556 6.21 -41.88 -31.93
C GLY A 556 7.22 -42.35 -30.87
N GLY A 557 7.51 -43.61 -30.88
CA GLY A 557 8.45 -44.27 -29.97
C GLY A 557 9.06 -45.54 -30.55
N VAL A 558 9.95 -46.13 -29.79
CA VAL A 558 10.61 -47.41 -30.17
C VAL A 558 10.41 -48.47 -29.09
N SER A 559 10.38 -49.71 -29.47
CA SER A 559 10.42 -50.82 -28.54
C SER A 559 11.23 -51.98 -29.12
N ALA A 560 11.82 -52.82 -28.26
CA ALA A 560 12.55 -54.02 -28.63
C ALA A 560 12.09 -55.20 -27.78
N ARG A 561 11.98 -56.36 -28.40
CA ARG A 561 11.75 -57.65 -27.74
C ARG A 561 12.77 -58.62 -28.28
N SER A 562 13.45 -59.34 -27.43
CA SER A 562 14.45 -60.31 -27.86
C SER A 562 14.66 -61.37 -26.80
N GLY A 563 15.16 -62.50 -27.19
CA GLY A 563 15.60 -63.55 -26.28
C GLY A 563 16.79 -64.31 -26.92
N LEU A 564 17.78 -64.66 -26.10
CA LEU A 564 18.97 -65.38 -26.55
C LEU A 564 18.59 -66.63 -27.35
N GLY A 565 19.10 -66.76 -28.63
CA GLY A 565 18.80 -67.83 -29.51
C GLY A 565 17.39 -67.85 -30.08
N LYS A 566 16.55 -66.81 -29.84
CA LYS A 566 15.17 -66.74 -30.37
C LYS A 566 14.97 -65.59 -31.36
N GLY A 567 16.02 -64.83 -31.66
CA GLY A 567 15.96 -63.67 -32.53
C GLY A 567 15.54 -62.38 -31.79
N SER A 568 15.32 -61.32 -32.55
CA SER A 568 14.94 -60.00 -32.07
C SER A 568 13.79 -59.43 -32.89
N GLU A 569 12.97 -58.61 -32.23
CA GLU A 569 11.88 -57.83 -32.79
C GLU A 569 12.07 -56.37 -32.38
N PHE A 570 12.25 -55.51 -33.36
CA PHE A 570 12.36 -54.05 -33.14
C PHE A 570 11.16 -53.37 -33.77
N SER A 571 10.48 -52.54 -33.01
CA SER A 571 9.34 -51.78 -33.50
C SER A 571 9.60 -50.27 -33.42
N ILE A 572 9.19 -49.55 -34.44
CA ILE A 572 9.10 -48.08 -34.46
C ILE A 572 7.66 -47.67 -34.68
N THR A 573 7.18 -46.71 -33.89
CA THR A 573 5.88 -46.08 -34.09
C THR A 573 6.07 -44.67 -34.62
N ILE A 574 5.20 -44.26 -35.54
CA ILE A 574 5.14 -42.95 -36.19
C ILE A 574 3.73 -42.43 -35.90
N GLY A 575 3.60 -41.22 -35.31
CA GLY A 575 2.34 -40.64 -34.87
C GLY A 575 1.75 -39.61 -35.83
#